data_50da793654cda86f6613f6a7338339c7
#
_entry.id   50da793654cda86f6613f6a7338339c7
#
_cell.length_a   1.000
_cell.length_b   1.000
_cell.length_c   1.000
_cell.angle_alpha   90.00
_cell.angle_beta   90.00
_cell.angle_gamma   90.00
#
_symmetry.space_group_name_H-M   'P 1'
#
loop_
_entity.id
_entity.type
_entity.pdbx_description
1 polymer ?
#
loop_
_entity_poly.entity_id
_entity_poly.type
_entity_poly.pdbx_seq_one_letter_code
_entity_poly.pdbx_strand_id
1 'polypeptide(L)'
;SRDLESEITLDELNYLNKALETAHAFENSLDKLYLTYKKNEEGNLLIKLVSTDISGKFKDLLSKTKVLILMSGTLHSDNIIKNIFEIDDFKVVEAEKLNFGSTEIIATGKEFDCKYSNFSSNSHSRADYLIAFSKCMEKAQTPVLIHVNAFKDLPTEDEIKQLGLDNLMSMEKIKADQREDKEGLLVFNFKKGLSKSLFTTKCSRGIDFPGEMCNSIIFTKYPNPNVSDTFWKVLQKTHPSYYWEFYKDKAWRGFLQRIYRALRSPNDKVKILSPDIRVLEY
;
A
#
# COMPACT_ATOMS: atom_id res chain seq x y z
N SER A 1 32.46 44.55 3.56
CA SER A 1 32.14 43.12 3.81
C SER A 1 31.06 43.09 4.87
N ARG A 2 29.84 42.77 4.49
CA ARG A 2 28.76 42.43 5.43
C ARG A 2 28.59 40.94 5.35
N ASP A 3 28.83 40.31 6.48
CA ASP A 3 28.63 38.92 6.72
C ASP A 3 27.15 38.56 6.49
N LEU A 4 26.88 37.83 5.44
CA LEU A 4 25.67 37.09 5.25
C LEU A 4 25.83 35.75 6.01
N GLU A 5 25.81 35.79 7.33
CA GLU A 5 25.44 34.66 8.15
C GLU A 5 23.91 34.49 7.99
N SER A 6 23.50 33.80 6.95
CA SER A 6 22.15 33.26 6.91
C SER A 6 22.08 32.17 8.00
N GLU A 7 21.36 32.41 9.08
CA GLU A 7 20.99 31.38 10.05
C GLU A 7 20.24 30.28 9.31
N ILE A 8 20.97 29.23 8.93
CA ILE A 8 20.39 28.03 8.39
C ILE A 8 19.59 27.39 9.54
N THR A 9 18.28 27.31 9.39
CA THR A 9 17.44 26.70 10.40
C THR A 9 17.74 25.20 10.53
N LEU A 10 17.47 24.63 11.69
CA LEU A 10 17.69 23.20 11.96
C LEU A 10 16.96 22.32 10.93
N ASP A 11 15.81 22.77 10.44
CA ASP A 11 15.02 22.08 9.42
C ASP A 11 15.69 22.12 8.04
N GLU A 12 16.29 23.23 7.66
CA GLU A 12 17.05 23.36 6.41
C GLU A 12 18.32 22.49 6.44
N LEU A 13 19.01 22.42 7.59
CA LEU A 13 20.13 21.50 7.80
C LEU A 13 19.71 20.03 7.66
N ASN A 14 18.57 19.65 8.22
CA ASN A 14 18.01 18.31 8.09
C ASN A 14 17.64 17.99 6.63
N TYR A 15 17.11 18.95 5.87
CA TYR A 15 16.83 18.78 4.44
C TYR A 15 18.10 18.59 3.63
N LEU A 16 19.13 19.39 3.88
CA LEU A 16 20.42 19.29 3.20
C LEU A 16 21.10 17.95 3.49
N ASN A 17 21.14 17.52 4.75
CA ASN A 17 21.69 16.21 5.13
C ASN A 17 20.94 15.07 4.45
N LYS A 18 19.62 15.11 4.42
CA LYS A 18 18.80 14.10 3.76
C LYS A 18 18.98 14.08 2.23
N ALA A 19 19.18 15.23 1.62
CA ALA A 19 19.50 15.32 0.20
C ALA A 19 20.88 14.73 -0.10
N LEU A 20 21.89 15.02 0.76
CA LEU A 20 23.24 14.49 0.64
C LEU A 20 23.27 12.97 0.85
N GLU A 21 22.63 12.45 1.90
CA GLU A 21 22.48 11.01 2.13
C GLU A 21 21.80 10.31 0.94
N THR A 22 20.79 10.95 0.36
CA THR A 22 20.11 10.43 -0.83
C THR A 22 21.05 10.40 -2.02
N ALA A 23 21.84 11.45 -2.25
CA ALA A 23 22.82 11.50 -3.34
C ALA A 23 23.89 10.42 -3.17
N HIS A 24 24.47 10.27 -1.97
CA HIS A 24 25.44 9.21 -1.67
C HIS A 24 24.88 7.80 -1.84
N ALA A 25 23.60 7.60 -1.51
CA ALA A 25 22.94 6.29 -1.71
C ALA A 25 22.88 5.83 -3.18
N PHE A 26 23.04 6.77 -4.13
CA PHE A 26 23.02 6.50 -5.57
C PHE A 26 24.37 6.70 -6.26
N GLU A 27 25.41 7.14 -5.55
CA GLU A 27 26.72 7.47 -6.12
C GLU A 27 27.33 6.35 -6.97
N ASN A 28 27.21 5.09 -6.49
CA ASN A 28 27.77 3.92 -7.16
C ASN A 28 26.86 3.32 -8.25
N SER A 29 25.75 3.98 -8.60
CA SER A 29 24.78 3.48 -9.59
C SER A 29 24.24 4.58 -10.49
N LEU A 30 25.05 5.62 -10.74
CA LEU A 30 24.65 6.79 -11.53
C LEU A 30 24.30 6.42 -12.99
N ASP A 31 24.97 5.43 -13.55
CA ASP A 31 24.73 4.87 -14.90
C ASP A 31 23.37 4.16 -15.03
N LYS A 32 22.78 3.77 -13.90
CA LYS A 32 21.49 3.04 -13.82
C LYS A 32 20.38 3.90 -13.21
N LEU A 33 20.58 5.21 -13.13
CA LEU A 33 19.60 6.14 -12.61
C LEU A 33 18.73 6.72 -13.71
N TYR A 34 17.44 6.80 -13.38
CA TYR A 34 16.44 7.51 -14.17
C TYR A 34 15.99 8.75 -13.38
N LEU A 35 16.15 9.89 -13.99
CA LEU A 35 15.73 11.16 -13.40
C LEU A 35 14.42 11.59 -14.05
N THR A 36 13.45 11.94 -13.22
CA THR A 36 12.22 12.61 -13.66
C THR A 36 12.02 13.89 -12.85
N TYR A 37 11.42 14.87 -13.46
CA TYR A 37 11.09 16.12 -12.79
C TYR A 37 9.68 16.58 -13.16
N LYS A 38 9.04 17.26 -12.22
CA LYS A 38 7.76 17.93 -12.43
C LYS A 38 7.63 19.10 -11.46
N LYS A 39 6.80 20.08 -11.81
CA LYS A 39 6.35 21.09 -10.85
C LYS A 39 5.17 20.53 -10.03
N ASN A 40 5.16 20.77 -8.73
CA ASN A 40 4.00 20.51 -7.89
C ASN A 40 2.95 21.65 -8.05
N GLU A 41 1.83 21.51 -7.34
CA GLU A 41 0.71 22.49 -7.37
C GLU A 41 1.16 23.87 -6.82
N GLU A 42 2.18 23.91 -5.96
CA GLU A 42 2.75 25.14 -5.40
C GLU A 42 3.85 25.76 -6.29
N GLY A 43 4.13 25.16 -7.45
CA GLY A 43 5.15 25.63 -8.38
C GLY A 43 6.58 25.15 -8.09
N ASN A 44 6.80 24.39 -7.00
CA ASN A 44 8.11 23.86 -6.63
C ASN A 44 8.55 22.74 -7.58
N LEU A 45 9.84 22.69 -7.89
CA LEU A 45 10.43 21.63 -8.70
C LEU A 45 10.59 20.36 -7.86
N LEU A 46 9.87 19.31 -8.25
CA LEU A 46 10.00 17.97 -7.67
C LEU A 46 10.88 17.11 -8.58
N ILE A 47 12.05 16.75 -8.10
CA ILE A 47 12.98 15.84 -8.78
C ILE A 47 12.85 14.45 -8.15
N LYS A 48 12.69 13.41 -8.97
CA LYS A 48 12.69 12.00 -8.53
C LYS A 48 13.83 11.27 -9.22
N LEU A 49 14.66 10.62 -8.39
CA LEU A 49 15.66 9.66 -8.82
C LEU A 49 15.09 8.24 -8.64
N VAL A 50 15.19 7.42 -9.67
CA VAL A 50 14.74 6.02 -9.63
C VAL A 50 15.84 5.13 -10.17
N SER A 51 16.18 4.10 -9.41
CA SER A 51 17.00 2.99 -9.89
C SER A 51 16.17 1.72 -9.91
N THR A 52 16.34 0.92 -10.96
CA THR A 52 15.79 -0.45 -11.06
C THR A 52 16.87 -1.50 -10.80
N ASP A 53 18.09 -1.07 -10.45
CA ASP A 53 19.21 -1.95 -10.10
C ASP A 53 19.04 -2.49 -8.67
N ILE A 54 18.08 -3.38 -8.50
CA ILE A 54 17.81 -4.03 -7.21
C ILE A 54 18.92 -5.04 -6.90
N SER A 55 19.36 -5.78 -7.92
CA SER A 55 20.37 -6.83 -7.81
C SER A 55 21.73 -6.28 -7.35
N GLY A 56 22.18 -5.14 -7.90
CA GLY A 56 23.45 -4.52 -7.50
C GLY A 56 23.50 -4.18 -6.02
N LYS A 57 22.39 -3.64 -5.47
CA LYS A 57 22.30 -3.35 -4.04
C LYS A 57 22.31 -4.60 -3.17
N PHE A 58 21.69 -5.70 -3.62
CA PHE A 58 21.76 -6.98 -2.92
C PHE A 58 23.15 -7.61 -2.97
N LYS A 59 23.83 -7.56 -4.12
CA LYS A 59 25.21 -8.03 -4.28
C LYS A 59 26.17 -7.29 -3.33
N ASP A 60 26.04 -5.97 -3.23
CA ASP A 60 26.81 -5.17 -2.28
C ASP A 60 26.56 -5.59 -0.83
N LEU A 61 25.31 -5.83 -0.45
CA LEU A 61 24.97 -6.33 0.89
C LEU A 61 25.55 -7.72 1.15
N LEU A 62 25.43 -8.65 0.20
CA LEU A 62 25.94 -10.01 0.29
C LEU A 62 27.47 -10.04 0.39
N SER A 63 28.17 -9.16 -0.33
CA SER A 63 29.63 -9.06 -0.27
C SER A 63 30.18 -8.66 1.11
N LYS A 64 29.38 -7.97 1.90
CA LYS A 64 29.71 -7.49 3.26
C LYS A 64 29.34 -8.46 4.36
N THR A 65 28.65 -9.56 4.04
CA THR A 65 28.12 -10.52 5.02
C THR A 65 28.51 -11.95 4.67
N LYS A 66 28.80 -12.78 5.68
CA LYS A 66 29.03 -14.22 5.46
C LYS A 66 27.71 -14.98 5.26
N VAL A 67 26.67 -14.54 5.92
CA VAL A 67 25.32 -15.13 5.88
C VAL A 67 24.31 -13.99 5.94
N LEU A 68 23.34 -14.01 5.05
CA LEU A 68 22.19 -13.10 5.05
C LEU A 68 20.92 -13.90 5.31
N ILE A 69 20.21 -13.59 6.38
CA ILE A 69 18.92 -14.20 6.70
C ILE A 69 17.83 -13.16 6.47
N LEU A 70 16.92 -13.45 5.54
CA LEU A 70 15.74 -12.62 5.26
C LEU A 70 14.53 -13.32 5.86
N MET A 71 13.77 -12.61 6.69
CA MET A 71 12.58 -13.13 7.34
C MET A 71 11.36 -12.34 6.96
N SER A 72 10.30 -13.03 6.56
CA SER A 72 9.00 -12.41 6.25
C SER A 72 7.89 -13.45 6.36
N GLY A 73 6.72 -13.02 6.83
CA GLY A 73 5.50 -13.84 6.76
C GLY A 73 4.93 -13.96 5.33
N THR A 74 5.44 -13.16 4.39
CA THR A 74 5.06 -13.17 2.96
C THR A 74 6.32 -13.05 2.12
N LEU A 75 6.93 -14.18 1.78
CA LEU A 75 8.13 -14.21 0.96
C LEU A 75 7.83 -13.87 -0.51
N HIS A 76 8.83 -13.39 -1.23
CA HIS A 76 8.80 -13.36 -2.69
C HIS A 76 8.80 -14.77 -3.26
N SER A 77 8.26 -14.95 -4.47
CA SER A 77 8.46 -16.20 -5.21
C SER A 77 9.94 -16.41 -5.52
N ASP A 78 10.34 -17.68 -5.67
CA ASP A 78 11.72 -18.04 -6.04
C ASP A 78 12.16 -17.38 -7.34
N ASN A 79 11.24 -17.27 -8.30
CA ASN A 79 11.50 -16.58 -9.57
C ASN A 79 11.86 -15.12 -9.39
N ILE A 80 11.19 -14.41 -8.48
CA ILE A 80 11.50 -13.01 -8.19
C ILE A 80 12.87 -12.90 -7.50
N ILE A 81 13.17 -13.80 -6.57
CA ILE A 81 14.47 -13.83 -5.89
C ILE A 81 15.61 -14.06 -6.90
N LYS A 82 15.44 -15.03 -7.82
CA LYS A 82 16.43 -15.33 -8.84
C LYS A 82 16.56 -14.25 -9.91
N ASN A 83 15.43 -13.82 -10.49
CA ASN A 83 15.43 -13.01 -11.70
C ASN A 83 15.48 -11.50 -11.44
N ILE A 84 14.98 -11.03 -10.32
CA ILE A 84 14.95 -9.59 -9.98
C ILE A 84 16.07 -9.23 -9.01
N PHE A 85 16.29 -10.07 -7.99
CA PHE A 85 17.35 -9.86 -7.02
C PHE A 85 18.68 -10.51 -7.44
N GLU A 86 18.65 -11.36 -8.46
CA GLU A 86 19.81 -12.13 -8.98
C GLU A 86 20.55 -12.89 -7.85
N ILE A 87 19.77 -13.54 -7.00
CA ILE A 87 20.26 -14.40 -5.94
C ILE A 87 20.01 -15.83 -6.36
N ASP A 88 21.06 -16.51 -6.87
CA ASP A 88 20.94 -17.85 -7.40
C ASP A 88 21.02 -18.92 -6.31
N ASP A 89 21.86 -18.69 -5.29
CA ASP A 89 22.08 -19.63 -4.20
C ASP A 89 21.42 -19.12 -2.91
N PHE A 90 20.27 -19.72 -2.61
CA PHE A 90 19.55 -19.46 -1.36
C PHE A 90 18.79 -20.70 -0.90
N LYS A 91 18.56 -20.79 0.39
CA LYS A 91 17.74 -21.83 1.00
C LYS A 91 16.50 -21.21 1.61
N VAL A 92 15.33 -21.69 1.17
CA VAL A 92 14.09 -21.36 1.84
C VAL A 92 13.90 -22.29 3.04
N VAL A 93 13.75 -21.72 4.22
CA VAL A 93 13.41 -22.43 5.45
C VAL A 93 12.01 -22.00 5.83
N GLU A 94 11.04 -22.87 5.58
CA GLU A 94 9.67 -22.65 6.05
C GLU A 94 9.62 -23.02 7.54
N ALA A 95 9.13 -22.08 8.34
CA ALA A 95 8.73 -22.39 9.71
C ALA A 95 7.47 -23.27 9.69
N GLU A 96 7.16 -23.92 10.80
CA GLU A 96 5.87 -24.61 10.95
C GLU A 96 4.74 -23.68 10.56
N LYS A 97 3.79 -24.20 9.77
CA LYS A 97 2.60 -23.46 9.37
C LYS A 97 1.72 -23.23 10.60
N LEU A 98 1.95 -22.10 11.26
CA LEU A 98 1.08 -21.68 12.35
C LEU A 98 -0.31 -21.36 11.76
N ASN A 99 -1.33 -21.90 12.39
CA ASN A 99 -2.70 -21.50 12.09
C ASN A 99 -2.96 -20.13 12.70
N PHE A 100 -3.05 -19.11 11.87
CA PHE A 100 -3.31 -17.73 12.29
C PHE A 100 -4.80 -17.36 12.25
N GLY A 101 -5.69 -18.33 12.06
CA GLY A 101 -7.12 -18.09 11.92
C GLY A 101 -7.62 -18.30 10.50
N SER A 102 -8.82 -17.82 10.22
CA SER A 102 -9.52 -18.04 8.95
C SER A 102 -10.14 -16.77 8.40
N THR A 103 -10.28 -16.74 7.07
CA THR A 103 -11.03 -15.70 6.36
C THR A 103 -12.34 -16.26 5.82
N GLU A 104 -13.37 -15.43 5.83
CA GLU A 104 -14.67 -15.70 5.19
C GLU A 104 -14.92 -14.64 4.12
N ILE A 105 -15.10 -15.06 2.88
CA ILE A 105 -15.45 -14.16 1.78
C ILE A 105 -16.94 -13.84 1.85
N ILE A 106 -17.27 -12.54 1.89
CA ILE A 106 -18.66 -12.07 1.89
C ILE A 106 -18.93 -11.32 0.58
N ALA A 107 -19.72 -11.94 -0.30
CA ALA A 107 -20.19 -11.32 -1.51
C ALA A 107 -21.47 -10.52 -1.26
N THR A 108 -21.57 -9.33 -1.85
CA THR A 108 -22.77 -8.46 -1.81
C THR A 108 -23.67 -8.68 -3.02
N GLY A 109 -23.12 -9.26 -4.10
CA GLY A 109 -23.75 -9.41 -5.41
C GLY A 109 -23.69 -8.15 -6.28
N LYS A 110 -22.85 -7.15 -5.88
CA LYS A 110 -22.62 -5.91 -6.63
C LYS A 110 -21.16 -5.72 -7.04
N GLU A 111 -20.31 -6.69 -6.75
CA GLU A 111 -18.90 -6.66 -7.09
C GLU A 111 -18.69 -6.76 -8.60
N PHE A 112 -17.66 -6.09 -9.08
CA PHE A 112 -17.19 -6.19 -10.45
C PHE A 112 -15.67 -5.96 -10.56
N ASP A 113 -15.07 -6.27 -11.69
CA ASP A 113 -13.64 -6.01 -11.91
C ASP A 113 -13.38 -4.50 -12.03
N CYS A 114 -12.84 -3.91 -10.97
CA CYS A 114 -12.55 -2.49 -10.87
C CYS A 114 -11.28 -2.05 -11.61
N LYS A 115 -10.92 -2.71 -12.73
CA LYS A 115 -9.85 -2.25 -13.63
C LYS A 115 -10.23 -0.93 -14.28
N TYR A 116 -9.22 -0.12 -14.58
CA TYR A 116 -9.42 1.16 -15.24
C TYR A 116 -10.15 1.03 -16.59
N SER A 117 -9.87 -0.02 -17.36
CA SER A 117 -10.52 -0.30 -18.63
C SER A 117 -12.04 -0.40 -18.52
N ASN A 118 -12.57 -0.97 -17.44
CA ASN A 118 -14.02 -1.17 -17.26
C ASN A 118 -14.75 0.16 -16.97
N PHE A 119 -14.06 1.11 -16.32
CA PHE A 119 -14.58 2.46 -16.14
C PHE A 119 -14.46 3.29 -17.43
N SER A 120 -13.34 3.16 -18.16
CA SER A 120 -13.11 3.92 -19.40
C SER A 120 -13.98 3.44 -20.57
N SER A 121 -14.41 2.19 -20.58
CA SER A 121 -15.35 1.63 -21.56
C SER A 121 -16.82 1.85 -21.22
N ASN A 122 -17.11 2.56 -20.11
CA ASN A 122 -18.46 2.76 -19.56
C ASN A 122 -19.22 1.45 -19.23
N SER A 123 -18.51 0.32 -19.08
CA SER A 123 -19.11 -0.95 -18.63
C SER A 123 -19.63 -0.83 -17.20
N HIS A 124 -18.96 -0.04 -16.38
CA HIS A 124 -19.36 0.31 -15.01
C HIS A 124 -19.08 1.78 -14.75
N SER A 125 -19.98 2.41 -14.04
CA SER A 125 -19.88 3.81 -13.67
C SER A 125 -19.19 3.99 -12.30
N ARG A 126 -18.81 5.23 -12.01
CA ARG A 126 -18.37 5.63 -10.68
C ARG A 126 -19.47 5.41 -9.63
N ALA A 127 -20.72 5.65 -9.97
CA ALA A 127 -21.85 5.42 -9.09
C ALA A 127 -22.03 3.95 -8.76
N ASP A 128 -21.92 3.03 -9.75
CA ASP A 128 -21.97 1.58 -9.50
C ASP A 128 -20.93 1.14 -8.48
N TYR A 129 -19.70 1.67 -8.60
CA TYR A 129 -18.63 1.38 -7.67
C TYR A 129 -18.94 1.86 -6.24
N LEU A 130 -19.44 3.08 -6.09
CA LEU A 130 -19.78 3.65 -4.77
C LEU A 130 -20.95 2.91 -4.13
N ILE A 131 -21.96 2.52 -4.92
CA ILE A 131 -23.10 1.70 -4.45
C ILE A 131 -22.57 0.33 -3.99
N ALA A 132 -21.69 -0.32 -4.76
CA ALA A 132 -21.09 -1.59 -4.37
C ALA A 132 -20.28 -1.46 -3.07
N PHE A 133 -19.54 -0.36 -2.92
CA PHE A 133 -18.79 -0.08 -1.68
C PHE A 133 -19.71 0.16 -0.48
N SER A 134 -20.80 0.91 -0.64
CA SER A 134 -21.83 1.10 0.38
C SER A 134 -22.43 -0.24 0.81
N LYS A 135 -22.70 -1.14 -0.13
CA LYS A 135 -23.20 -2.50 0.18
C LYS A 135 -22.18 -3.34 0.97
N CYS A 136 -20.89 -3.17 0.73
CA CYS A 136 -19.86 -3.80 1.56
C CYS A 136 -19.94 -3.28 3.01
N MET A 137 -20.10 -1.97 3.21
CA MET A 137 -20.24 -1.39 4.55
C MET A 137 -21.49 -1.86 5.27
N GLU A 138 -22.62 -2.02 4.57
CA GLU A 138 -23.87 -2.55 5.14
C GLU A 138 -23.75 -4.02 5.62
N LYS A 139 -23.03 -4.84 4.86
CA LYS A 139 -22.84 -6.28 5.19
C LYS A 139 -21.69 -6.55 6.15
N ALA A 140 -20.79 -5.61 6.33
CA ALA A 140 -19.64 -5.79 7.21
C ALA A 140 -20.05 -5.90 8.68
N GLN A 141 -19.43 -6.83 9.38
CA GLN A 141 -19.53 -6.94 10.82
C GLN A 141 -18.51 -6.02 11.50
N THR A 142 -19.01 -5.14 12.36
CA THR A 142 -18.12 -4.23 13.12
C THR A 142 -17.35 -4.96 14.23
N PRO A 143 -16.15 -4.49 14.62
CA PRO A 143 -15.37 -3.40 14.02
C PRO A 143 -14.84 -3.71 12.62
N VAL A 144 -14.80 -2.68 11.75
CA VAL A 144 -14.43 -2.82 10.33
C VAL A 144 -13.16 -2.04 10.02
N LEU A 145 -12.17 -2.71 9.47
CA LEU A 145 -10.95 -2.09 8.93
C LEU A 145 -11.11 -1.86 7.43
N ILE A 146 -11.06 -0.62 6.97
CA ILE A 146 -11.20 -0.28 5.57
C ILE A 146 -9.82 0.10 5.01
N HIS A 147 -9.26 -0.76 4.16
CA HIS A 147 -8.04 -0.48 3.42
C HIS A 147 -8.35 0.35 2.18
N VAL A 148 -8.03 1.63 2.26
CA VAL A 148 -8.17 2.58 1.16
C VAL A 148 -6.94 2.47 0.25
N ASN A 149 -7.12 2.01 -0.98
CA ASN A 149 -6.02 1.88 -1.92
C ASN A 149 -5.56 3.26 -2.45
N ALA A 150 -6.53 4.13 -2.73
CA ALA A 150 -6.27 5.53 -3.06
C ALA A 150 -7.44 6.41 -2.57
N PHE A 151 -7.18 7.65 -2.18
CA PHE A 151 -8.24 8.56 -1.72
C PHE A 151 -9.34 8.75 -2.77
N LYS A 152 -9.01 8.74 -4.06
CA LYS A 152 -9.99 8.80 -5.15
C LYS A 152 -10.97 7.62 -5.19
N ASP A 153 -10.72 6.55 -4.45
CA ASP A 153 -11.65 5.42 -4.33
C ASP A 153 -12.77 5.73 -3.32
N LEU A 154 -12.63 6.76 -2.50
CA LEU A 154 -13.64 7.23 -1.57
C LEU A 154 -14.59 8.22 -2.26
N PRO A 155 -15.86 8.30 -1.84
CA PRO A 155 -16.79 9.30 -2.37
C PRO A 155 -16.39 10.72 -1.95
N THR A 156 -16.81 11.71 -2.74
CA THR A 156 -16.87 13.11 -2.33
C THR A 156 -18.12 13.37 -1.50
N GLU A 157 -18.18 14.51 -0.81
CA GLU A 157 -19.40 14.90 -0.08
C GLU A 157 -20.61 15.05 -0.99
N ASP A 158 -20.39 15.55 -2.22
CA ASP A 158 -21.46 15.70 -3.22
C ASP A 158 -21.95 14.34 -3.72
N GLU A 159 -21.05 13.38 -3.97
CA GLU A 159 -21.42 12.01 -4.36
C GLU A 159 -22.23 11.31 -3.26
N ILE A 160 -21.88 11.51 -1.99
CA ILE A 160 -22.64 10.97 -0.85
C ILE A 160 -24.07 11.51 -0.88
N LYS A 161 -24.23 12.83 -1.00
CA LYS A 161 -25.56 13.48 -1.04
C LYS A 161 -26.38 13.05 -2.25
N GLN A 162 -25.77 13.01 -3.44
CA GLN A 162 -26.45 12.66 -4.68
C GLN A 162 -26.92 11.20 -4.73
N LEU A 163 -26.14 10.30 -4.15
CA LEU A 163 -26.39 8.86 -4.20
C LEU A 163 -27.01 8.29 -2.91
N GLY A 164 -27.21 9.12 -1.88
CA GLY A 164 -27.75 8.69 -0.59
C GLY A 164 -26.87 7.67 0.13
N LEU A 165 -25.54 7.90 0.16
CA LEU A 165 -24.55 6.95 0.71
C LEU A 165 -24.11 7.34 2.12
N ASP A 166 -25.05 7.56 3.03
CA ASP A 166 -24.81 8.08 4.39
C ASP A 166 -23.93 7.16 5.26
N ASN A 167 -23.78 5.90 4.86
CA ASN A 167 -22.91 4.93 5.55
C ASN A 167 -21.44 4.99 5.11
N LEU A 168 -21.10 5.86 4.14
CA LEU A 168 -19.73 6.09 3.69
C LEU A 168 -19.18 7.40 4.26
N MET A 169 -17.88 7.44 4.43
CA MET A 169 -17.15 8.67 4.76
C MET A 169 -16.57 9.30 3.50
N SER A 170 -16.65 10.62 3.39
CA SER A 170 -16.10 11.35 2.26
C SER A 170 -14.56 11.34 2.26
N MET A 171 -14.00 11.49 1.06
CA MET A 171 -12.55 11.64 0.88
C MET A 171 -12.01 12.85 1.66
N GLU A 172 -12.76 13.95 1.67
CA GLU A 172 -12.41 15.20 2.34
C GLU A 172 -12.28 14.98 3.84
N LYS A 173 -13.29 14.35 4.44
CA LYS A 173 -13.30 14.04 5.87
C LYS A 173 -12.14 13.13 6.26
N ILE A 174 -11.92 12.03 5.53
CA ILE A 174 -10.82 11.10 5.85
C ILE A 174 -9.45 11.76 5.72
N LYS A 175 -9.25 12.64 4.73
CA LYS A 175 -8.01 13.42 4.60
C LYS A 175 -7.83 14.38 5.77
N ALA A 176 -8.89 15.05 6.21
CA ALA A 176 -8.84 15.94 7.36
C ALA A 176 -8.50 15.17 8.63
N ASP A 177 -9.25 14.10 8.93
CA ASP A 177 -9.02 13.25 10.11
C ASP A 177 -7.57 12.71 10.16
N GLN A 178 -7.03 12.21 9.03
CA GLN A 178 -5.65 11.71 8.97
C GLN A 178 -4.58 12.80 9.07
N ARG A 179 -4.89 14.04 8.69
CA ARG A 179 -3.97 15.19 8.81
C ARG A 179 -3.89 15.67 10.26
N GLU A 180 -5.01 15.64 10.96
CA GLU A 180 -5.14 16.07 12.35
C GLU A 180 -4.61 15.02 13.33
N ASP A 181 -4.67 13.73 12.95
CA ASP A 181 -4.22 12.59 13.77
C ASP A 181 -2.69 12.45 13.80
N LYS A 182 -2.03 13.37 14.52
CA LYS A 182 -0.56 13.33 14.70
C LYS A 182 -0.11 12.26 15.71
N GLU A 183 -0.98 11.88 16.63
CA GLU A 183 -0.67 10.97 17.73
C GLU A 183 -1.15 9.53 17.50
N GLY A 184 -1.82 9.25 16.38
CA GLY A 184 -2.35 7.92 16.08
C GLY A 184 -3.61 7.56 16.86
N LEU A 185 -4.37 8.56 17.30
CA LEU A 185 -5.61 8.40 18.07
C LEU A 185 -6.69 7.62 17.31
N LEU A 186 -6.75 7.75 15.97
CA LEU A 186 -7.70 6.98 15.17
C LEU A 186 -7.49 5.48 15.33
N VAL A 187 -6.25 5.03 15.27
CA VAL A 187 -5.87 3.62 15.45
C VAL A 187 -6.09 3.19 16.91
N PHE A 188 -5.71 4.03 17.86
CA PHE A 188 -5.91 3.76 19.28
C PHE A 188 -7.40 3.59 19.60
N ASN A 189 -8.26 4.51 19.17
CA ASN A 189 -9.71 4.46 19.37
C ASN A 189 -10.34 3.21 18.75
N PHE A 190 -9.90 2.84 17.55
CA PHE A 190 -10.36 1.61 16.90
C PHE A 190 -9.97 0.36 17.73
N LYS A 191 -8.72 0.25 18.18
CA LYS A 191 -8.25 -0.86 19.01
C LYS A 191 -8.98 -0.94 20.36
N LYS A 192 -9.40 0.18 20.90
CA LYS A 192 -10.16 0.24 22.17
C LYS A 192 -11.66 0.04 21.98
N GLY A 193 -12.14 -0.18 20.74
CA GLY A 193 -13.57 -0.33 20.45
C GLY A 193 -14.37 0.97 20.55
N LEU A 194 -13.69 2.12 20.69
CA LEU A 194 -14.32 3.45 20.73
C LEU A 194 -14.77 3.91 19.33
N SER A 195 -14.19 3.35 18.28
CA SER A 195 -14.62 3.52 16.89
C SER A 195 -15.00 2.18 16.30
N LYS A 196 -16.13 2.15 15.57
CA LYS A 196 -16.61 0.94 14.88
C LYS A 196 -15.97 0.73 13.52
N SER A 197 -15.28 1.74 12.96
CA SER A 197 -14.63 1.66 11.66
C SER A 197 -13.33 2.44 11.66
N LEU A 198 -12.35 1.94 10.90
CA LEU A 198 -11.07 2.60 10.67
C LEU A 198 -10.77 2.62 9.16
N PHE A 199 -10.79 3.81 8.56
CA PHE A 199 -10.34 4.04 7.19
C PHE A 199 -8.84 4.34 7.19
N THR A 200 -8.08 3.56 6.44
CA THR A 200 -6.62 3.72 6.45
C THR A 200 -5.98 3.50 5.10
N THR A 201 -5.00 4.34 4.78
CA THR A 201 -4.09 4.16 3.65
C THR A 201 -2.75 3.55 4.09
N LYS A 202 -2.47 3.50 5.41
CA LYS A 202 -1.13 3.24 5.99
C LYS A 202 -1.01 1.98 6.83
N CYS A 203 -2.11 1.39 7.34
CA CYS A 203 -2.08 0.23 8.23
C CYS A 203 -1.74 -1.10 7.52
N SER A 204 -0.76 -1.07 6.62
CA SER A 204 -0.22 -2.26 5.98
C SER A 204 0.93 -2.90 6.74
N ARG A 205 1.56 -2.17 7.69
CA ARG A 205 2.71 -2.63 8.47
C ARG A 205 2.69 -2.08 9.90
N GLY A 206 3.22 -2.88 10.85
CA GLY A 206 3.53 -2.43 12.21
C GLY A 206 2.34 -2.32 13.17
N ILE A 207 1.10 -2.57 12.74
CA ILE A 207 -0.09 -2.48 13.59
C ILE A 207 -0.94 -3.73 13.39
N ASP A 208 -1.32 -4.39 14.48
CA ASP A 208 -2.15 -5.59 14.47
C ASP A 208 -3.49 -5.34 15.17
N PHE A 209 -4.53 -6.07 14.73
CA PHE A 209 -5.90 -5.99 15.22
C PHE A 209 -6.46 -7.40 15.49
N PRO A 210 -5.90 -8.15 16.46
CA PRO A 210 -6.27 -9.54 16.71
C PRO A 210 -7.67 -9.66 17.35
N GLY A 211 -8.30 -10.80 17.13
CA GLY A 211 -9.56 -11.15 17.78
C GLY A 211 -10.69 -10.18 17.44
N GLU A 212 -11.43 -9.77 18.46
CA GLU A 212 -12.60 -8.90 18.32
C GLU A 212 -12.27 -7.43 17.93
N MET A 213 -10.98 -7.08 17.81
CA MET A 213 -10.58 -5.74 17.35
C MET A 213 -10.92 -5.50 15.87
N CYS A 214 -11.08 -6.56 15.07
CA CYS A 214 -11.41 -6.47 13.65
C CYS A 214 -12.22 -7.68 13.20
N ASN A 215 -13.51 -7.52 12.98
CA ASN A 215 -14.40 -8.58 12.51
C ASN A 215 -14.54 -8.61 10.97
N SER A 216 -14.29 -7.48 10.32
CA SER A 216 -14.33 -7.38 8.86
C SER A 216 -13.21 -6.50 8.31
N ILE A 217 -12.68 -6.88 7.16
CA ILE A 217 -11.79 -6.06 6.36
C ILE A 217 -12.48 -5.74 5.04
N ILE A 218 -12.52 -4.46 4.69
CA ILE A 218 -12.97 -4.01 3.38
C ILE A 218 -11.76 -3.46 2.60
N PHE A 219 -11.56 -3.97 1.41
CA PHE A 219 -10.61 -3.38 0.45
C PHE A 219 -11.38 -2.51 -0.53
N THR A 220 -11.03 -1.24 -0.67
CA THR A 220 -11.68 -0.37 -1.69
C THR A 220 -11.40 -0.87 -3.11
N LYS A 221 -10.22 -1.43 -3.34
CA LYS A 221 -9.83 -2.14 -4.58
C LYS A 221 -8.73 -3.14 -4.26
N TYR A 222 -8.50 -4.08 -5.17
CA TYR A 222 -7.33 -4.94 -5.09
C TYR A 222 -6.05 -4.08 -5.03
N PRO A 223 -5.13 -4.34 -4.06
CA PRO A 223 -4.04 -3.41 -3.73
C PRO A 223 -2.87 -3.45 -4.72
N ASN A 224 -3.19 -3.28 -5.99
CA ASN A 224 -2.18 -3.15 -7.02
C ASN A 224 -1.30 -1.92 -6.78
N PRO A 225 0.01 -2.00 -7.02
CA PRO A 225 0.87 -0.83 -7.06
C PRO A 225 0.38 0.19 -8.09
N ASN A 226 0.69 1.46 -7.88
CA ASN A 226 0.32 2.49 -8.84
C ASN A 226 1.21 2.40 -10.10
N VAL A 227 0.67 1.93 -11.20
CA VAL A 227 1.38 1.83 -12.51
C VAL A 227 1.89 3.17 -13.04
N SER A 228 1.32 4.28 -12.56
CA SER A 228 1.78 5.63 -12.93
C SER A 228 2.99 6.10 -12.14
N ASP A 229 3.39 5.38 -11.10
CA ASP A 229 4.61 5.67 -10.35
C ASP A 229 5.84 5.47 -11.24
N THR A 230 6.81 6.35 -11.07
CA THR A 230 8.02 6.40 -11.90
C THR A 230 8.79 5.08 -11.87
N PHE A 231 8.88 4.44 -10.69
CA PHE A 231 9.55 3.14 -10.56
C PHE A 231 8.94 2.08 -11.47
N TRP A 232 7.61 1.93 -11.45
CA TRP A 232 6.91 0.93 -12.27
C TRP A 232 7.01 1.22 -13.76
N LYS A 233 6.95 2.50 -14.16
CA LYS A 233 7.15 2.91 -15.57
C LYS A 233 8.56 2.61 -16.06
N VAL A 234 9.57 2.87 -15.24
CA VAL A 234 10.97 2.58 -15.57
C VAL A 234 11.17 1.07 -15.63
N LEU A 235 10.72 0.32 -14.61
CA LEU A 235 10.84 -1.12 -14.55
C LEU A 235 10.21 -1.82 -15.79
N GLN A 236 9.05 -1.35 -16.22
CA GLN A 236 8.37 -1.89 -17.41
C GLN A 236 9.22 -1.74 -18.68
N LYS A 237 9.97 -0.64 -18.80
CA LYS A 237 10.84 -0.39 -19.95
C LYS A 237 12.15 -1.15 -19.87
N THR A 238 12.72 -1.28 -18.68
CA THR A 238 14.05 -1.87 -18.48
C THR A 238 14.01 -3.37 -18.30
N HIS A 239 12.94 -3.90 -17.71
CA HIS A 239 12.78 -5.33 -17.40
C HIS A 239 11.38 -5.85 -17.80
N PRO A 240 11.00 -5.75 -19.08
CA PRO A 240 9.65 -6.12 -19.52
C PRO A 240 9.30 -7.58 -19.25
N SER A 241 10.28 -8.48 -19.30
CA SER A 241 10.10 -9.93 -19.08
C SER A 241 9.64 -10.26 -17.67
N TYR A 242 10.09 -9.52 -16.66
CA TYR A 242 9.79 -9.76 -15.24
C TYR A 242 8.81 -8.78 -14.64
N TYR A 243 8.45 -7.73 -15.38
CA TYR A 243 7.60 -6.65 -14.89
C TYR A 243 6.28 -7.14 -14.30
N TRP A 244 5.51 -7.94 -15.06
CA TRP A 244 4.20 -8.39 -14.62
C TRP A 244 4.26 -9.38 -13.47
N GLU A 245 5.27 -10.23 -13.44
CA GLU A 245 5.46 -11.16 -12.33
C GLU A 245 5.76 -10.40 -11.04
N PHE A 246 6.71 -9.47 -11.07
CA PHE A 246 7.05 -8.66 -9.90
C PHE A 246 5.91 -7.74 -9.46
N TYR A 247 5.18 -7.16 -10.41
CA TYR A 247 4.01 -6.34 -10.13
C TYR A 247 2.91 -7.11 -9.38
N LYS A 248 2.57 -8.31 -9.86
CA LYS A 248 1.59 -9.20 -9.24
C LYS A 248 2.05 -9.71 -7.88
N ASP A 249 3.31 -10.14 -7.75
CA ASP A 249 3.90 -10.57 -6.49
C ASP A 249 3.83 -9.46 -5.43
N LYS A 250 4.16 -8.23 -5.82
CA LYS A 250 4.07 -7.07 -4.92
C LYS A 250 2.64 -6.80 -4.46
N ALA A 251 1.67 -6.88 -5.36
CA ALA A 251 0.25 -6.72 -5.04
C ALA A 251 -0.24 -7.82 -4.10
N TRP A 252 0.07 -9.08 -4.41
CA TRP A 252 -0.31 -10.23 -3.61
C TRP A 252 0.24 -10.19 -2.18
N ARG A 253 1.54 -9.95 -2.04
CA ARG A 253 2.15 -9.82 -0.71
C ARG A 253 1.57 -8.64 0.08
N GLY A 254 1.32 -7.52 -0.58
CA GLY A 254 0.65 -6.39 0.03
C GLY A 254 -0.77 -6.69 0.49
N PHE A 255 -1.49 -7.53 -0.24
CA PHE A 255 -2.82 -8.02 0.10
C PHE A 255 -2.78 -8.92 1.35
N LEU A 256 -1.95 -9.97 1.32
CA LEU A 256 -1.78 -10.88 2.46
C LEU A 256 -1.34 -10.16 3.73
N GLN A 257 -0.38 -9.24 3.63
CA GLN A 257 0.09 -8.46 4.77
C GLN A 257 -1.02 -7.64 5.45
N ARG A 258 -2.01 -7.20 4.69
CA ARG A 258 -3.17 -6.48 5.24
C ARG A 258 -4.15 -7.42 5.94
N ILE A 259 -4.40 -8.58 5.37
CA ILE A 259 -5.26 -9.61 5.99
C ILE A 259 -4.64 -10.11 7.31
N TYR A 260 -3.36 -10.45 7.28
CA TYR A 260 -2.67 -10.96 8.46
C TYR A 260 -2.55 -9.94 9.62
N ARG A 261 -2.98 -8.69 9.42
CA ARG A 261 -3.10 -7.75 10.55
C ARG A 261 -4.24 -8.11 11.49
N ALA A 262 -5.27 -8.78 11.00
CA ALA A 262 -6.42 -9.22 11.79
C ALA A 262 -6.36 -10.72 12.16
N LEU A 263 -5.39 -11.47 11.63
CA LEU A 263 -5.21 -12.89 11.89
C LEU A 263 -3.91 -13.10 12.64
N ARG A 264 -3.96 -13.39 13.95
CA ARG A 264 -2.80 -13.58 14.83
C ARG A 264 -2.89 -14.83 15.69
N SER A 265 -4.09 -15.43 15.78
CA SER A 265 -4.33 -16.64 16.55
C SER A 265 -5.19 -17.62 15.75
N PRO A 266 -5.18 -18.93 16.10
CA PRO A 266 -6.02 -19.93 15.44
C PRO A 266 -7.53 -19.63 15.53
N ASN A 267 -7.95 -18.88 16.53
CA ASN A 267 -9.35 -18.54 16.77
C ASN A 267 -9.81 -17.28 16.03
N ASP A 268 -8.89 -16.53 15.43
CA ASP A 268 -9.24 -15.31 14.71
C ASP A 268 -10.04 -15.65 13.45
N LYS A 269 -11.14 -14.92 13.25
CA LYS A 269 -11.98 -15.03 12.07
C LYS A 269 -12.28 -13.65 11.54
N VAL A 270 -12.02 -13.42 10.26
CA VAL A 270 -12.26 -12.12 9.66
C VAL A 270 -13.02 -12.26 8.34
N LYS A 271 -14.03 -11.42 8.16
CA LYS A 271 -14.80 -11.33 6.92
C LYS A 271 -14.10 -10.39 5.95
N ILE A 272 -13.96 -10.82 4.71
CA ILE A 272 -13.35 -10.03 3.63
C ILE A 272 -14.44 -9.59 2.67
N LEU A 273 -14.51 -8.29 2.42
CA LEU A 273 -15.45 -7.67 1.49
C LEU A 273 -14.71 -6.70 0.57
N SER A 274 -15.25 -6.50 -0.61
CA SER A 274 -14.74 -5.49 -1.54
C SER A 274 -15.76 -5.22 -2.65
N PRO A 275 -15.87 -4.00 -3.18
CA PRO A 275 -16.55 -3.76 -4.45
C PRO A 275 -15.79 -4.33 -5.65
N ASP A 276 -14.52 -4.67 -5.48
CA ASP A 276 -13.63 -5.22 -6.52
C ASP A 276 -13.59 -6.75 -6.44
N ILE A 277 -14.19 -7.42 -7.40
CA ILE A 277 -14.29 -8.89 -7.44
C ILE A 277 -12.94 -9.58 -7.32
N ARG A 278 -11.86 -8.98 -7.83
CA ARG A 278 -10.49 -9.51 -7.75
C ARG A 278 -9.98 -9.70 -6.32
N VAL A 279 -10.56 -9.01 -5.35
CA VAL A 279 -10.27 -9.21 -3.93
C VAL A 279 -10.92 -10.49 -3.41
N LEU A 280 -12.04 -10.91 -3.98
CA LEU A 280 -12.82 -12.05 -3.51
C LEU A 280 -12.41 -13.38 -4.19
N GLU A 281 -11.60 -13.29 -5.24
CA GLU A 281 -11.12 -14.45 -6.05
C GLU A 281 -9.70 -14.91 -5.66
N TYR A 282 -9.18 -14.50 -4.49
CA TYR A 282 -7.82 -14.83 -4.05
C TYR A 282 -7.65 -16.26 -3.51
#